data_a4ac457c98d3a7b02f8d87ecaed63ee5
#
_entry.id   a4ac457c98d3a7b02f8d87ecaed63ee5
#
_cell.length_a   1.000
_cell.length_b   1.000
_cell.length_c   1.000
_cell.angle_alpha   90.00
_cell.angle_beta   90.00
_cell.angle_gamma   90.00
#
_symmetry.space_group_name_H-M   'P 1'
#
loop_
_entity.id
_entity.type
_entity.pdbx_description
1 polymer ?
#
loop_
_entity_poly.entity_id
_entity_poly.type
_entity_poly.pdbx_seq_one_letter_code
_entity_poly.pdbx_strand_id
1 'polypeptide(L)'
;MKAPRAPGAQQKPQQKVIMNWKKFFTAFIAAFIFLFVFGFLWYGTLMRPAHEEVSALFKAKPDFPWLILGHIVMAFFFAMLCVRFVPPGGIGASAALGILVGLTYAGAHVVSFAVEPLTTKILWGWIAGGVIQFAIAGAIVGAIYKPAPAHITFVKERSR
;
A
#
# COMPACT_ATOMS: atom_id res chain seq x y z
N MET A 1 24.41 -49.88 -2.73
CA MET A 1 22.95 -49.95 -2.49
C MET A 1 22.34 -48.56 -2.58
N LYS A 2 21.54 -48.29 -3.62
CA LYS A 2 20.83 -47.02 -3.77
C LYS A 2 19.46 -47.16 -3.07
N ALA A 3 19.20 -46.28 -2.11
CA ALA A 3 17.89 -46.26 -1.41
C ALA A 3 16.75 -46.02 -2.42
N PRO A 4 15.58 -46.70 -2.29
CA PRO A 4 14.45 -46.49 -3.18
C PRO A 4 13.88 -45.09 -2.97
N ARG A 5 13.69 -44.35 -4.06
CA ARG A 5 12.98 -43.07 -4.06
C ARG A 5 11.52 -43.29 -3.63
N ALA A 6 11.08 -42.55 -2.63
CA ALA A 6 9.70 -42.56 -2.20
C ALA A 6 8.78 -42.19 -3.38
N PRO A 7 7.75 -43.02 -3.66
CA PRO A 7 6.76 -42.72 -4.70
C PRO A 7 5.86 -41.59 -4.26
N GLY A 8 5.77 -40.53 -5.07
CA GLY A 8 4.62 -39.62 -5.00
C GLY A 8 4.83 -38.27 -4.34
N ALA A 9 5.99 -37.64 -4.45
CA ALA A 9 6.05 -36.18 -4.28
C ALA A 9 5.35 -35.52 -5.51
N GLN A 10 4.01 -35.46 -5.47
CA GLN A 10 3.25 -34.66 -6.43
C GLN A 10 3.72 -33.22 -6.30
N GLN A 11 4.51 -32.77 -7.25
CA GLN A 11 4.82 -31.33 -7.39
C GLN A 11 3.49 -30.60 -7.59
N LYS A 12 3.06 -29.85 -6.57
CA LYS A 12 1.94 -28.93 -6.72
C LYS A 12 2.24 -28.02 -7.89
N PRO A 13 1.35 -27.96 -8.90
CA PRO A 13 1.56 -27.09 -10.04
C PRO A 13 1.77 -25.67 -9.54
N GLN A 14 2.90 -25.07 -9.90
CA GLN A 14 3.17 -23.67 -9.59
C GLN A 14 2.20 -22.81 -10.42
N GLN A 15 1.14 -22.36 -9.79
CA GLN A 15 0.20 -21.44 -10.40
C GLN A 15 0.91 -20.10 -10.67
N LYS A 16 1.24 -19.84 -11.94
CA LYS A 16 1.76 -18.54 -12.37
C LYS A 16 0.63 -17.52 -12.25
N VAL A 17 0.63 -16.74 -11.18
CA VAL A 17 -0.35 -15.67 -10.98
C VAL A 17 -0.07 -14.59 -12.01
N ILE A 18 -0.91 -14.49 -13.03
CA ILE A 18 -0.86 -13.43 -14.04
C ILE A 18 -1.52 -12.19 -13.43
N MET A 19 -0.79 -11.08 -13.37
CA MET A 19 -1.30 -9.82 -12.83
C MET A 19 -2.45 -9.30 -13.69
N ASN A 20 -3.59 -9.01 -13.05
CA ASN A 20 -4.73 -8.39 -13.70
C ASN A 20 -4.54 -6.86 -13.75
N TRP A 21 -3.95 -6.37 -14.83
CA TRP A 21 -3.63 -4.96 -15.00
C TRP A 21 -4.84 -4.03 -14.89
N LYS A 22 -6.00 -4.43 -15.42
CA LYS A 22 -7.23 -3.62 -15.33
C LYS A 22 -7.61 -3.40 -13.86
N LYS A 23 -7.64 -4.47 -13.08
CA LYS A 23 -7.93 -4.39 -11.64
C LYS A 23 -6.85 -3.67 -10.85
N PHE A 24 -5.58 -3.83 -11.25
CA PHE A 24 -4.48 -3.09 -10.65
C PHE A 24 -4.67 -1.58 -10.82
N PHE A 25 -4.89 -1.11 -12.04
CA PHE A 25 -5.10 0.33 -12.27
C PHE A 25 -6.35 0.86 -11.59
N THR A 26 -7.44 0.09 -11.54
CA THR A 26 -8.63 0.48 -10.77
C THR A 26 -8.32 0.62 -9.28
N ALA A 27 -7.60 -0.34 -8.69
CA ALA A 27 -7.20 -0.30 -7.29
C ALA A 27 -6.23 0.85 -6.99
N PHE A 28 -5.27 1.08 -7.88
CA PHE A 28 -4.33 2.20 -7.80
C PHE A 28 -5.05 3.55 -7.82
N ILE A 29 -5.96 3.78 -8.78
CA ILE A 29 -6.72 5.04 -8.88
C ILE A 29 -7.57 5.26 -7.64
N ALA A 30 -8.26 4.21 -7.15
CA ALA A 30 -9.06 4.31 -5.94
C ALA A 30 -8.20 4.63 -4.71
N ALA A 31 -7.04 3.98 -4.56
CA ALA A 31 -6.10 4.28 -3.48
C ALA A 31 -5.55 5.71 -3.60
N PHE A 32 -5.20 6.17 -4.81
CA PHE A 32 -4.73 7.54 -5.05
C PHE A 32 -5.78 8.57 -4.62
N ILE A 33 -7.02 8.42 -5.08
CA ILE A 33 -8.11 9.35 -4.73
C ILE A 33 -8.31 9.37 -3.22
N PHE A 34 -8.33 8.19 -2.59
CA PHE A 34 -8.49 8.11 -1.13
C PHE A 34 -7.33 8.79 -0.40
N LEU A 35 -6.08 8.46 -0.74
CA LEU A 35 -4.90 9.03 -0.07
C LEU A 35 -4.84 10.56 -0.24
N PHE A 36 -5.19 11.06 -1.42
CA PHE A 36 -5.20 12.49 -1.70
C PHE A 36 -6.29 13.22 -0.89
N VAL A 37 -7.52 12.69 -0.90
CA VAL A 37 -8.64 13.28 -0.15
C VAL A 37 -8.40 13.19 1.35
N PHE A 38 -7.95 12.02 1.83
CA PHE A 38 -7.62 11.85 3.25
C PHE A 38 -6.50 12.81 3.67
N GLY A 39 -5.44 12.92 2.87
CA GLY A 39 -4.33 13.84 3.13
C GLY A 39 -4.80 15.29 3.22
N PHE A 40 -5.66 15.72 2.31
CA PHE A 40 -6.24 17.06 2.33
C PHE A 40 -7.07 17.31 3.60
N LEU A 41 -7.94 16.37 3.97
CA LEU A 41 -8.79 16.51 5.15
C LEU A 41 -7.98 16.41 6.46
N TRP A 42 -7.07 15.43 6.55
CA TRP A 42 -6.29 15.20 7.76
C TRP A 42 -5.26 16.30 7.99
N TYR A 43 -4.37 16.50 7.03
CA TYR A 43 -3.26 17.45 7.20
C TYR A 43 -3.66 18.88 6.88
N GLY A 44 -4.50 19.10 5.88
CA GLY A 44 -4.91 20.44 5.43
C GLY A 44 -6.04 21.06 6.26
N THR A 45 -6.87 20.25 6.94
CA THR A 45 -8.01 20.75 7.70
C THR A 45 -7.87 20.41 9.20
N LEU A 46 -7.81 19.14 9.55
CA LEU A 46 -7.80 18.72 10.96
C LEU A 46 -6.52 19.16 11.69
N MET A 47 -5.37 19.02 11.06
CA MET A 47 -4.08 19.38 11.64
C MET A 47 -3.65 20.82 11.36
N ARG A 48 -4.47 21.59 10.65
CA ARG A 48 -4.16 22.98 10.31
C ARG A 48 -3.72 23.84 11.50
N PRO A 49 -4.42 23.81 12.67
CA PRO A 49 -3.98 24.62 13.82
C PRO A 49 -2.58 24.26 14.30
N ALA A 50 -2.20 22.98 14.29
CA ALA A 50 -0.86 22.55 14.69
C ALA A 50 0.22 22.99 13.69
N HIS A 51 -0.11 22.99 12.39
CA HIS A 51 0.80 23.45 11.35
C HIS A 51 1.00 24.99 11.41
N GLU A 52 -0.02 25.74 11.81
CA GLU A 52 0.08 27.19 11.99
C GLU A 52 1.07 27.57 13.10
N GLU A 53 1.20 26.73 14.17
CA GLU A 53 2.18 26.95 15.25
C GLU A 53 3.64 26.94 14.74
N VAL A 54 3.92 26.25 13.63
CA VAL A 54 5.25 26.09 13.03
C VAL A 54 5.26 26.53 11.56
N SER A 55 4.42 27.48 11.22
CA SER A 55 4.20 27.92 9.82
C SER A 55 5.48 28.38 9.09
N ALA A 56 6.48 28.85 9.83
CA ALA A 56 7.77 29.24 9.27
C ALA A 56 8.53 28.09 8.58
N LEU A 57 8.20 26.83 8.91
CA LEU A 57 8.83 25.64 8.32
C LEU A 57 8.15 25.21 7.00
N PHE A 58 6.97 25.72 6.72
CA PHE A 58 6.16 25.32 5.57
C PHE A 58 6.05 26.41 4.53
N LYS A 59 5.85 26.01 3.27
CA LYS A 59 5.52 26.96 2.21
C LYS A 59 4.17 27.61 2.51
N ALA A 60 4.09 28.93 2.32
CA ALA A 60 2.83 29.68 2.48
C ALA A 60 1.69 29.17 1.59
N LYS A 61 2.04 28.63 0.42
CA LYS A 61 1.11 27.96 -0.49
C LYS A 61 1.67 26.60 -0.89
N PRO A 62 0.87 25.51 -0.78
CA PRO A 62 1.29 24.20 -1.25
C PRO A 62 1.58 24.22 -2.76
N ASP A 63 2.63 23.53 -3.15
CA ASP A 63 2.97 23.29 -4.55
C ASP A 63 2.18 22.07 -5.06
N PHE A 64 0.99 22.33 -5.60
CA PHE A 64 0.05 21.27 -5.99
C PHE A 64 0.61 20.27 -7.01
N PRO A 65 1.37 20.64 -8.06
CA PRO A 65 1.98 19.69 -8.96
C PRO A 65 2.84 18.65 -8.25
N TRP A 66 3.71 19.07 -7.33
CA TRP A 66 4.55 18.16 -6.54
C TRP A 66 3.76 17.33 -5.55
N LEU A 67 2.73 17.93 -4.96
CA LEU A 67 1.83 17.21 -4.04
C LEU A 67 1.06 16.10 -4.76
N ILE A 68 0.53 16.37 -5.95
CA ILE A 68 -0.15 15.37 -6.79
C ILE A 68 0.83 14.27 -7.21
N LEU A 69 2.01 14.65 -7.73
CA LEU A 69 3.03 13.70 -8.15
C LEU A 69 3.45 12.78 -7.01
N GLY A 70 3.68 13.32 -5.82
CA GLY A 70 4.01 12.54 -4.63
C GLY A 70 2.94 11.51 -4.29
N HIS A 71 1.66 11.92 -4.33
CA HIS A 71 0.56 10.99 -4.08
C HIS A 71 0.40 9.93 -5.17
N ILE A 72 0.65 10.25 -6.44
CA ILE A 72 0.66 9.28 -7.54
C ILE A 72 1.74 8.22 -7.29
N VAL A 73 2.97 8.65 -7.03
CA VAL A 73 4.10 7.74 -6.76
C VAL A 73 3.79 6.85 -5.56
N MET A 74 3.36 7.45 -4.46
CA MET A 74 3.03 6.73 -3.23
C MET A 74 1.92 5.70 -3.44
N ALA A 75 0.81 6.09 -4.06
CA ALA A 75 -0.31 5.21 -4.33
C ALA A 75 0.04 4.07 -5.30
N PHE A 76 0.83 4.35 -6.34
CA PHE A 76 1.25 3.36 -7.32
C PHE A 76 2.10 2.25 -6.69
N PHE A 77 3.16 2.62 -5.99
CA PHE A 77 4.04 1.64 -5.36
C PHE A 77 3.37 0.92 -4.20
N PHE A 78 2.52 1.61 -3.43
CA PHE A 78 1.73 0.97 -2.39
C PHE A 78 0.75 -0.06 -2.94
N ALA A 79 0.00 0.27 -4.00
CA ALA A 79 -0.88 -0.68 -4.68
C ALA A 79 -0.08 -1.86 -5.25
N MET A 80 1.11 -1.61 -5.81
CA MET A 80 2.01 -2.66 -6.30
C MET A 80 2.44 -3.61 -5.18
N LEU A 81 2.81 -3.08 -4.01
CA LEU A 81 3.14 -3.88 -2.83
C LEU A 81 1.97 -4.77 -2.42
N CYS A 82 0.77 -4.20 -2.29
CA CYS A 82 -0.43 -4.97 -1.94
C CYS A 82 -0.68 -6.10 -2.94
N VAL A 83 -0.63 -5.80 -4.24
CA VAL A 83 -0.91 -6.78 -5.30
C VAL A 83 0.17 -7.87 -5.38
N ARG A 84 1.43 -7.53 -5.08
CA ARG A 84 2.57 -8.44 -5.21
C ARG A 84 2.74 -9.37 -4.02
N PHE A 85 2.46 -8.89 -2.81
CA PHE A 85 2.80 -9.59 -1.57
C PHE A 85 1.59 -10.07 -0.78
N VAL A 86 0.38 -9.63 -1.10
CA VAL A 86 -0.83 -10.07 -0.42
C VAL A 86 -1.62 -11.05 -1.30
N PRO A 87 -2.15 -12.15 -0.72
CA PRO A 87 -3.05 -13.03 -1.43
C PRO A 87 -4.27 -12.26 -1.97
N PRO A 88 -4.73 -12.62 -3.15
CA PRO A 88 -5.83 -11.93 -3.80
C PRO A 88 -7.13 -11.95 -2.99
N GLY A 89 -7.80 -10.79 -2.90
CA GLY A 89 -9.02 -10.63 -2.11
C GLY A 89 -8.81 -10.57 -0.60
N GLY A 90 -7.55 -10.53 -0.15
CA GLY A 90 -7.19 -10.44 1.26
C GLY A 90 -7.31 -9.01 1.80
N ILE A 91 -8.53 -8.51 2.04
CA ILE A 91 -8.76 -7.14 2.56
C ILE A 91 -7.99 -6.93 3.87
N GLY A 92 -8.12 -7.85 4.83
CA GLY A 92 -7.44 -7.76 6.13
C GLY A 92 -5.91 -7.83 5.99
N ALA A 93 -5.39 -8.71 5.12
CA ALA A 93 -3.96 -8.81 4.87
C ALA A 93 -3.39 -7.56 4.19
N SER A 94 -4.15 -6.96 3.24
CA SER A 94 -3.76 -5.71 2.60
C SER A 94 -3.82 -4.52 3.58
N ALA A 95 -4.80 -4.49 4.48
CA ALA A 95 -4.87 -3.49 5.55
C ALA A 95 -3.70 -3.64 6.54
N ALA A 96 -3.35 -4.88 6.92
CA ALA A 96 -2.19 -5.15 7.79
C ALA A 96 -0.87 -4.71 7.12
N LEU A 97 -0.69 -4.99 5.82
CA LEU A 97 0.44 -4.44 5.07
C LEU A 97 0.42 -2.90 5.07
N GLY A 98 -0.75 -2.31 4.92
CA GLY A 98 -0.94 -0.85 5.03
C GLY A 98 -0.48 -0.31 6.39
N ILE A 99 -0.84 -0.98 7.49
CA ILE A 99 -0.36 -0.60 8.83
C ILE A 99 1.18 -0.65 8.89
N LEU A 100 1.81 -1.70 8.38
CA LEU A 100 3.27 -1.82 8.36
C LEU A 100 3.93 -0.70 7.54
N VAL A 101 3.39 -0.38 6.37
CA VAL A 101 3.87 0.75 5.55
C VAL A 101 3.66 2.07 6.27
N GLY A 102 2.51 2.28 6.91
CA GLY A 102 2.22 3.46 7.72
C GLY A 102 3.18 3.62 8.90
N LEU A 103 3.53 2.53 9.59
CA LEU A 103 4.53 2.54 10.67
C LEU A 103 5.94 2.83 10.15
N THR A 104 6.30 2.31 8.97
CA THR A 104 7.58 2.65 8.32
C THR A 104 7.64 4.14 8.00
N TYR A 105 6.54 4.69 7.47
CA TYR A 105 6.39 6.11 7.19
C TYR A 105 6.45 6.95 8.48
N ALA A 106 5.83 6.47 9.55
CA ALA A 106 5.91 7.08 10.88
C ALA A 106 7.35 7.17 11.39
N GLY A 107 8.18 6.16 11.14
CA GLY A 107 9.61 6.20 11.47
C GLY A 107 10.33 7.37 10.82
N ALA A 108 10.04 7.70 9.56
CA ALA A 108 10.60 8.88 8.89
C ALA A 108 10.17 10.18 9.60
N HIS A 109 8.94 10.28 10.08
CA HIS A 109 8.47 11.45 10.83
C HIS A 109 9.16 11.59 12.20
N VAL A 110 9.48 10.49 12.86
CA VAL A 110 10.29 10.53 14.10
C VAL A 110 11.70 11.07 13.82
N VAL A 111 12.30 10.70 12.67
CA VAL A 111 13.60 11.25 12.25
C VAL A 111 13.49 12.75 11.98
N SER A 112 12.46 13.20 11.23
CA SER A 112 12.21 14.63 11.02
C SER A 112 12.02 15.38 12.32
N PHE A 113 11.25 14.83 13.25
CA PHE A 113 11.07 15.44 14.58
C PHE A 113 12.37 15.62 15.37
N ALA A 114 13.35 14.73 15.17
CA ALA A 114 14.65 14.82 15.86
C ALA A 114 15.53 15.96 15.32
N VAL A 115 15.30 16.43 14.09
CA VAL A 115 16.15 17.42 13.41
C VAL A 115 15.43 18.74 13.07
N GLU A 116 14.12 18.75 13.14
CA GLU A 116 13.28 19.90 12.82
C GLU A 116 12.55 20.39 14.10
N PRO A 117 12.36 21.69 14.30
CA PRO A 117 11.67 22.23 15.48
C PRO A 117 10.15 22.03 15.39
N LEU A 118 9.72 20.80 15.26
CA LEU A 118 8.31 20.37 15.20
C LEU A 118 7.73 20.23 16.60
N THR A 119 6.41 20.42 16.73
CA THR A 119 5.70 20.15 17.98
C THR A 119 5.33 18.67 18.11
N THR A 120 5.18 18.19 19.33
CA THR A 120 4.71 16.82 19.60
C THR A 120 3.32 16.55 19.01
N LYS A 121 2.47 17.58 18.90
CA LYS A 121 1.16 17.49 18.24
C LYS A 121 1.28 17.10 16.77
N ILE A 122 2.23 17.74 16.06
CA ILE A 122 2.52 17.42 14.65
C ILE A 122 3.04 15.99 14.54
N LEU A 123 4.00 15.60 15.35
CA LEU A 123 4.55 14.25 15.34
C LEU A 123 3.46 13.19 15.48
N TRP A 124 2.64 13.27 16.53
CA TRP A 124 1.59 12.28 16.75
C TRP A 124 0.50 12.33 15.68
N GLY A 125 0.15 13.51 15.19
CA GLY A 125 -0.79 13.66 14.10
C GLY A 125 -0.28 13.03 12.78
N TRP A 126 1.00 13.18 12.46
CA TRP A 126 1.61 12.57 11.28
C TRP A 126 1.70 11.05 11.42
N ILE A 127 2.08 10.53 12.59
CA ILE A 127 2.10 9.09 12.87
C ILE A 127 0.70 8.50 12.73
N ALA A 128 -0.29 9.06 13.42
CA ALA A 128 -1.67 8.57 13.39
C ALA A 128 -2.25 8.66 11.97
N GLY A 129 -2.11 9.80 11.30
CA GLY A 129 -2.57 10.00 9.93
C GLY A 129 -1.93 9.00 8.97
N GLY A 130 -0.62 8.81 9.07
CA GLY A 130 0.11 7.86 8.22
C GLY A 130 -0.37 6.42 8.39
N VAL A 131 -0.51 5.95 9.62
CA VAL A 131 -0.98 4.58 9.89
C VAL A 131 -2.42 4.37 9.42
N ILE A 132 -3.32 5.31 9.75
CA ILE A 132 -4.74 5.22 9.38
C ILE A 132 -4.91 5.24 7.86
N GLN A 133 -4.27 6.19 7.18
CA GLN A 133 -4.43 6.32 5.72
C GLN A 133 -3.94 5.09 4.96
N PHE A 134 -2.79 4.54 5.33
CA PHE A 134 -2.27 3.34 4.64
C PHE A 134 -3.04 2.07 5.00
N ALA A 135 -3.56 1.95 6.23
CA ALA A 135 -4.43 0.84 6.60
C ALA A 135 -5.71 0.81 5.75
N ILE A 136 -6.38 1.95 5.60
CA ILE A 136 -7.60 2.07 4.80
C ILE A 136 -7.29 1.93 3.31
N ALA A 137 -6.22 2.56 2.81
CA ALA A 137 -5.79 2.39 1.42
C ALA A 137 -5.50 0.92 1.09
N GLY A 138 -4.88 0.18 2.02
CA GLY A 138 -4.65 -1.26 1.89
C GLY A 138 -5.95 -2.05 1.80
N ALA A 139 -6.92 -1.74 2.66
CA ALA A 139 -8.24 -2.37 2.61
C ALA A 139 -8.94 -2.11 1.26
N ILE A 140 -8.85 -0.88 0.73
CA ILE A 140 -9.40 -0.52 -0.59
C ILE A 140 -8.75 -1.34 -1.71
N VAL A 141 -7.41 -1.42 -1.74
CA VAL A 141 -6.70 -2.22 -2.73
C VAL A 141 -7.08 -3.69 -2.64
N GLY A 142 -7.11 -4.26 -1.43
CA GLY A 142 -7.48 -5.64 -1.18
C GLY A 142 -8.93 -5.98 -1.58
N ALA A 143 -9.84 -5.02 -1.43
CA ALA A 143 -11.24 -5.19 -1.84
C ALA A 143 -11.41 -5.19 -3.36
N ILE A 144 -10.65 -4.35 -4.07
CA ILE A 144 -10.77 -4.17 -5.52
C ILE A 144 -9.97 -5.23 -6.29
N TYR A 145 -8.74 -5.51 -5.84
CA TYR A 145 -7.85 -6.43 -6.53
C TYR A 145 -8.24 -7.87 -6.26
N LYS A 146 -8.97 -8.46 -7.20
CA LYS A 146 -9.23 -9.90 -7.26
C LYS A 146 -8.55 -10.44 -8.50
N PRO A 147 -7.74 -11.51 -8.41
CA PRO A 147 -7.09 -12.07 -9.60
C PRO A 147 -8.14 -12.58 -10.58
N ALA A 148 -7.71 -12.72 -11.82
CA ALA A 148 -8.47 -13.47 -12.78
C ALA A 148 -8.56 -14.95 -12.31
N PRO A 149 -9.70 -15.65 -12.52
CA PRO A 149 -9.78 -17.07 -12.25
C PRO A 149 -8.66 -17.77 -13.02
N ALA A 150 -7.93 -18.66 -12.34
CA ALA A 150 -6.87 -19.42 -12.98
C ALA A 150 -7.52 -20.30 -14.06
N HIS A 151 -7.17 -20.10 -15.33
CA HIS A 151 -7.47 -21.06 -16.37
C HIS A 151 -6.62 -22.29 -16.12
N ILE A 152 -7.25 -23.35 -15.59
CA ILE A 152 -6.62 -24.66 -15.47
C ILE A 152 -6.56 -25.25 -16.87
N THR A 153 -5.43 -25.05 -17.54
CA THR A 153 -5.17 -25.77 -18.79
C THR A 153 -4.74 -27.19 -18.41
N PHE A 154 -5.65 -28.14 -18.49
CA PHE A 154 -5.28 -29.56 -18.42
C PHE A 154 -4.44 -29.88 -19.65
N VAL A 155 -3.14 -29.97 -19.49
CA VAL A 155 -2.27 -30.58 -20.49
C VAL A 155 -2.64 -32.08 -20.53
N LYS A 156 -3.40 -32.46 -21.52
CA LYS A 156 -3.71 -33.86 -21.80
C LYS A 156 -2.41 -34.55 -22.19
N GLU A 157 -1.81 -35.25 -21.23
CA GLU A 157 -0.64 -36.07 -21.48
C GLU A 157 -1.05 -37.13 -22.51
N ARG A 158 -0.52 -37.02 -23.74
CA ARG A 158 -0.67 -38.08 -24.75
C ARG A 158 0.15 -39.25 -24.30
N SER A 159 -0.51 -40.27 -23.77
CA SER A 159 0.07 -41.60 -23.62
C SER A 159 0.45 -42.14 -25.02
N ARG A 160 1.74 -42.26 -25.25
CA ARG A 160 2.32 -43.11 -26.31
C ARG A 160 2.75 -44.41 -25.74
#